data_d0b405410caa1002a96ea19688123b72
#
_entry.id   d0b405410caa1002a96ea19688123b72
#
_cell.length_a   1.000
_cell.length_b   1.000
_cell.length_c   1.000
_cell.angle_alpha   90.00
_cell.angle_beta   90.00
_cell.angle_gamma   90.00
#
_symmetry.space_group_name_H-M   'P 1'
#
loop_
_entity.id
_entity.type
_entity.pdbx_description
1 polymer ?
#
loop_
_entity_poly.entity_id
_entity_poly.type
_entity_poly.pdbx_seq_one_letter_code
_entity_poly.pdbx_strand_id
1 'polypeptide(L)'
;MELYLPSPSEKGEPYLPSPSGRGAWDEGGFAFIAALFLLVVLGAFVAFVISISMNAQSSGALAVQGARAYEAARAGVEWATYQILDPRQTINGVVTTPPACFASPSTPALPGQLGQFSLTVSCTRYPGNSASPNYYEEASLRVAVYDVTSTATQGTPGAADYVERQIQVRIEQCKDPNASAPGYVCQ
;
A
#
# COMPACT_ATOMS: atom_id res chain seq x y z
N MET A 1 -57.44 -61.54 -10.16
CA MET A 1 -56.36 -62.38 -9.61
C MET A 1 -55.73 -61.60 -8.47
N GLU A 2 -56.40 -61.74 -7.31
CA GLU A 2 -56.02 -61.04 -6.09
C GLU A 2 -54.99 -61.89 -5.34
N LEU A 3 -53.84 -61.31 -5.08
CA LEU A 3 -52.80 -61.93 -4.30
C LEU A 3 -52.93 -61.46 -2.83
N TYR A 4 -53.44 -62.39 -2.03
CA TYR A 4 -53.55 -62.27 -0.59
C TYR A 4 -52.19 -62.48 0.05
N LEU A 5 -51.64 -61.44 0.70
CA LEU A 5 -50.41 -61.52 1.51
C LEU A 5 -50.80 -61.67 2.98
N PRO A 6 -50.25 -62.65 3.67
CA PRO A 6 -50.54 -62.86 5.09
C PRO A 6 -49.79 -61.83 5.96
N SER A 7 -50.51 -61.38 7.01
CA SER A 7 -50.04 -60.56 8.11
C SER A 7 -48.91 -61.23 8.89
N PRO A 8 -47.79 -60.52 9.17
CA PRO A 8 -46.80 -61.09 10.10
C PRO A 8 -47.24 -60.92 11.56
N SER A 9 -47.15 -62.02 12.21
CA SER A 9 -47.29 -62.34 13.60
C SER A 9 -46.62 -61.35 14.56
N GLU A 10 -47.37 -60.87 15.49
CA GLU A 10 -47.00 -60.17 16.71
C GLU A 10 -46.01 -61.00 17.54
N LYS A 11 -44.71 -60.58 17.51
CA LYS A 11 -43.69 -61.09 18.41
C LYS A 11 -43.49 -60.07 19.53
N GLY A 12 -43.72 -60.56 20.75
CA GLY A 12 -43.64 -59.83 22.01
C GLY A 12 -42.40 -58.97 22.15
N GLU A 13 -42.64 -57.76 22.57
CA GLU A 13 -41.58 -56.81 22.99
C GLU A 13 -40.89 -57.36 24.24
N PRO A 14 -39.54 -57.40 24.24
CA PRO A 14 -38.82 -57.71 25.49
C PRO A 14 -38.98 -56.49 26.42
N TYR A 15 -39.52 -56.78 27.59
CA TYR A 15 -39.64 -55.88 28.74
C TYR A 15 -38.20 -55.43 29.11
N LEU A 16 -37.82 -54.20 28.74
CA LEU A 16 -36.60 -53.59 29.23
C LEU A 16 -36.88 -53.04 30.63
N PRO A 17 -36.11 -53.49 31.64
CA PRO A 17 -36.25 -52.96 32.99
C PRO A 17 -35.89 -51.45 32.96
N SER A 18 -36.81 -50.65 33.48
CA SER A 18 -36.61 -49.24 33.76
C SER A 18 -35.31 -49.02 34.54
N PRO A 19 -34.38 -48.18 34.10
CA PRO A 19 -33.24 -47.86 34.93
C PRO A 19 -33.77 -47.12 36.16
N SER A 20 -33.71 -47.80 37.30
CA SER A 20 -34.00 -47.25 38.60
C SER A 20 -33.20 -45.96 38.80
N GLY A 21 -33.93 -44.87 38.98
CA GLY A 21 -33.36 -43.54 39.26
C GLY A 21 -32.43 -43.56 40.46
N ARG A 22 -31.16 -43.65 40.20
CA ARG A 22 -30.15 -43.19 41.13
C ARG A 22 -29.99 -41.70 40.94
N GLY A 23 -30.29 -41.01 42.01
CA GLY A 23 -30.38 -39.58 42.09
C GLY A 23 -29.17 -38.83 41.44
N ALA A 24 -29.50 -38.05 40.44
CA ALA A 24 -28.60 -37.17 39.74
C ALA A 24 -28.28 -35.86 40.52
N TRP A 25 -28.21 -35.95 41.87
CA TRP A 25 -28.11 -34.75 42.70
C TRP A 25 -26.81 -34.63 43.51
N ASP A 26 -25.90 -35.58 43.42
CA ASP A 26 -24.70 -35.55 44.27
C ASP A 26 -23.37 -35.23 43.52
N GLU A 27 -23.44 -34.96 42.23
CA GLU A 27 -22.25 -34.52 41.44
C GLU A 27 -22.30 -33.06 40.98
N GLY A 28 -23.30 -32.29 41.44
CA GLY A 28 -23.55 -30.90 40.98
C GLY A 28 -22.47 -29.87 41.33
N GLY A 29 -21.71 -30.14 42.39
CA GLY A 29 -20.67 -29.18 42.84
C GLY A 29 -19.46 -29.13 41.90
N PHE A 30 -19.00 -30.22 41.41
CA PHE A 30 -17.85 -30.29 40.51
C PHE A 30 -18.21 -29.83 39.09
N ALA A 31 -19.40 -30.14 38.61
CA ALA A 31 -19.89 -29.73 37.29
C ALA A 31 -20.03 -28.18 37.22
N PHE A 32 -20.46 -27.55 38.29
CA PHE A 32 -20.57 -26.09 38.36
C PHE A 32 -19.20 -25.38 38.29
N ILE A 33 -18.21 -25.91 39.05
CA ILE A 33 -16.84 -25.39 39.03
C ILE A 33 -16.20 -25.61 37.65
N ALA A 34 -16.41 -26.77 37.04
CA ALA A 34 -15.93 -27.07 35.69
C ALA A 34 -16.56 -26.14 34.64
N ALA A 35 -17.86 -25.85 34.75
CA ALA A 35 -18.56 -24.93 33.85
C ALA A 35 -18.04 -23.50 34.00
N LEU A 36 -17.82 -23.01 35.22
CA LEU A 36 -17.21 -21.69 35.46
C LEU A 36 -15.79 -21.61 34.88
N PHE A 37 -14.98 -22.66 35.10
CA PHE A 37 -13.63 -22.72 34.54
C PHE A 37 -13.65 -22.66 33.01
N LEU A 38 -14.54 -23.45 32.38
CA LEU A 38 -14.70 -23.43 30.92
C LEU A 38 -15.13 -22.05 30.40
N LEU A 39 -16.07 -21.38 31.09
CA LEU A 39 -16.48 -20.01 30.70
C LEU A 39 -15.35 -19.02 30.77
N VAL A 40 -14.53 -19.07 31.83
CA VAL A 40 -13.37 -18.17 31.98
C VAL A 40 -12.32 -18.44 30.88
N VAL A 41 -12.02 -19.74 30.63
CA VAL A 41 -11.04 -20.11 29.60
C VAL A 41 -11.53 -19.73 28.20
N LEU A 42 -12.79 -20.01 27.87
CA LEU A 42 -13.38 -19.61 26.59
C LEU A 42 -13.43 -18.09 26.44
N GLY A 43 -13.79 -17.35 27.50
CA GLY A 43 -13.77 -15.89 27.51
C GLY A 43 -12.37 -15.32 27.26
N ALA A 44 -11.35 -15.85 27.92
CA ALA A 44 -9.97 -15.47 27.72
C ALA A 44 -9.50 -15.79 26.28
N PHE A 45 -9.89 -16.92 25.74
CA PHE A 45 -9.55 -17.32 24.37
C PHE A 45 -10.20 -16.39 23.33
N VAL A 46 -11.47 -16.04 23.50
CA VAL A 46 -12.17 -15.08 22.62
C VAL A 46 -11.51 -13.70 22.68
N ALA A 47 -11.19 -13.21 23.87
CA ALA A 47 -10.47 -11.93 24.03
C ALA A 47 -9.12 -11.93 23.33
N PHE A 48 -8.39 -13.03 23.41
CA PHE A 48 -7.10 -13.21 22.73
C PHE A 48 -7.27 -13.19 21.19
N VAL A 49 -8.23 -13.91 20.64
CA VAL A 49 -8.51 -13.92 19.19
C VAL A 49 -8.90 -12.54 18.69
N ILE A 50 -9.74 -11.81 19.44
CA ILE A 50 -10.13 -10.44 19.08
C ILE A 50 -8.90 -9.52 19.03
N SER A 51 -8.01 -9.60 20.00
CA SER A 51 -6.80 -8.74 20.04
C SER A 51 -5.86 -8.99 18.86
N ILE A 52 -5.68 -10.25 18.43
CA ILE A 52 -4.90 -10.57 17.23
C ILE A 52 -5.57 -10.03 15.96
N SER A 53 -6.90 -10.18 15.86
CA SER A 53 -7.65 -9.72 14.70
C SER A 53 -7.59 -8.20 14.53
N MET A 54 -7.66 -7.43 15.61
CA MET A 54 -7.53 -5.97 15.58
C MET A 54 -6.13 -5.54 15.11
N ASN A 55 -5.07 -6.19 15.57
CA ASN A 55 -3.71 -5.90 15.13
C ASN A 55 -3.49 -6.23 13.64
N ALA A 56 -4.07 -7.32 13.16
CA ALA A 56 -3.99 -7.70 11.75
C ALA A 56 -4.71 -6.69 10.83
N GLN A 57 -5.87 -6.19 11.25
CA GLN A 57 -6.63 -5.19 10.47
C GLN A 57 -5.91 -3.85 10.42
N SER A 58 -5.33 -3.37 11.52
CA SER A 58 -4.59 -2.11 11.55
C SER A 58 -3.34 -2.16 10.67
N SER A 59 -2.59 -3.26 10.73
CA SER A 59 -1.39 -3.43 9.88
C SER A 59 -1.75 -3.53 8.39
N GLY A 60 -2.87 -4.15 8.05
CA GLY A 60 -3.38 -4.19 6.68
C GLY A 60 -3.77 -2.81 6.14
N ALA A 61 -4.43 -1.99 6.94
CA ALA A 61 -4.79 -0.62 6.58
C ALA A 61 -3.55 0.25 6.32
N LEU A 62 -2.54 0.17 7.18
CA LEU A 62 -1.28 0.90 7.02
C LEU A 62 -0.49 0.42 5.78
N ALA A 63 -0.54 -0.86 5.45
CA ALA A 63 0.09 -1.38 4.25
C ALA A 63 -0.54 -0.79 2.98
N VAL A 64 -1.87 -0.70 2.91
CA VAL A 64 -2.59 -0.07 1.79
C VAL A 64 -2.27 1.43 1.69
N GLN A 65 -2.25 2.14 2.81
CA GLN A 65 -1.87 3.56 2.84
C GLN A 65 -0.42 3.75 2.39
N GLY A 66 0.50 2.88 2.84
CA GLY A 66 1.89 2.89 2.40
C GLY A 66 2.07 2.67 0.89
N ALA A 67 1.28 1.76 0.30
CA ALA A 67 1.28 1.55 -1.14
C ALA A 67 0.76 2.79 -1.90
N ARG A 68 -0.31 3.42 -1.43
CA ARG A 68 -0.84 4.65 -2.03
C ARG A 68 0.14 5.83 -1.91
N ALA A 69 0.82 5.96 -0.77
CA ALA A 69 1.87 6.97 -0.58
C ALA A 69 3.03 6.76 -1.54
N TYR A 70 3.41 5.49 -1.80
CA TYR A 70 4.43 5.16 -2.80
C TYR A 70 3.99 5.57 -4.22
N GLU A 71 2.75 5.27 -4.62
CA GLU A 71 2.22 5.70 -5.92
C GLU A 71 2.13 7.23 -6.03
N ALA A 72 1.79 7.93 -4.95
CA ALA A 72 1.81 9.38 -4.90
C ALA A 72 3.24 9.94 -5.09
N ALA A 73 4.23 9.38 -4.40
CA ALA A 73 5.62 9.77 -4.57
C ALA A 73 6.14 9.46 -5.98
N ARG A 74 5.74 8.33 -6.57
CA ARG A 74 6.06 7.96 -7.95
C ARG A 74 5.47 8.96 -8.96
N ALA A 75 4.22 9.37 -8.78
CA ALA A 75 3.61 10.39 -9.62
C ALA A 75 4.39 11.71 -9.59
N GLY A 76 4.98 12.07 -8.44
CA GLY A 76 5.87 13.23 -8.33
C GLY A 76 7.15 13.09 -9.13
N VAL A 77 7.75 11.89 -9.16
CA VAL A 77 8.91 11.60 -10.00
C VAL A 77 8.54 11.70 -11.49
N GLU A 78 7.40 11.15 -11.90
CA GLU A 78 6.93 11.22 -13.28
C GLU A 78 6.66 12.66 -13.70
N TRP A 79 6.04 13.45 -12.83
CA TRP A 79 5.85 14.89 -13.06
C TRP A 79 7.18 15.62 -13.23
N ALA A 80 8.15 15.39 -12.33
CA ALA A 80 9.47 16.00 -12.41
C ALA A 80 10.23 15.61 -13.68
N THR A 81 10.16 14.35 -14.04
CA THR A 81 10.76 13.82 -15.28
C THR A 81 10.18 14.52 -16.51
N TYR A 82 8.85 14.72 -16.52
CA TYR A 82 8.19 15.46 -17.60
C TYR A 82 8.64 16.91 -17.65
N GLN A 83 8.81 17.58 -16.50
CA GLN A 83 9.30 18.96 -16.42
C GLN A 83 10.75 19.09 -16.96
N ILE A 84 11.61 18.13 -16.65
CA ILE A 84 13.02 18.14 -17.05
C ILE A 84 13.16 17.77 -18.52
N LEU A 85 12.58 16.66 -18.96
CA LEU A 85 12.74 16.16 -20.32
C LEU A 85 11.97 16.98 -21.35
N ASP A 86 10.81 17.54 -20.95
CA ASP A 86 9.91 18.33 -21.78
C ASP A 86 9.79 17.78 -23.22
N PRO A 87 9.27 16.57 -23.39
CA PRO A 87 9.29 15.88 -24.70
C PRO A 87 8.48 16.63 -25.78
N ARG A 88 7.57 17.51 -25.36
CA ARG A 88 6.76 18.36 -26.26
C ARG A 88 7.31 19.76 -26.42
N GLN A 89 8.37 20.12 -25.71
CA GLN A 89 8.99 21.45 -25.72
C GLN A 89 8.00 22.59 -25.38
N THR A 90 7.07 22.29 -24.50
CA THR A 90 6.00 23.22 -24.08
C THR A 90 6.37 24.00 -22.84
N ILE A 91 7.35 23.55 -22.07
CA ILE A 91 7.79 24.10 -20.79
C ILE A 91 9.06 24.93 -20.98
N ASN A 92 10.09 24.28 -21.52
CA ASN A 92 11.41 24.88 -21.68
C ASN A 92 11.67 25.42 -23.10
N GLY A 93 10.74 25.19 -24.03
CA GLY A 93 10.89 25.56 -25.44
C GLY A 93 11.94 24.73 -26.16
N VAL A 94 12.28 25.17 -27.37
CA VAL A 94 13.32 24.54 -28.19
C VAL A 94 14.69 25.05 -27.75
N VAL A 95 15.41 24.22 -27.00
CA VAL A 95 16.71 24.56 -26.43
C VAL A 95 17.79 23.55 -26.80
N THR A 96 18.99 24.08 -27.08
CA THR A 96 20.18 23.25 -27.39
C THR A 96 21.00 22.88 -26.17
N THR A 97 20.56 23.28 -24.99
CA THR A 97 21.22 22.98 -23.71
C THR A 97 20.21 22.33 -22.77
N PRO A 98 20.65 21.43 -21.89
CA PRO A 98 19.78 20.91 -20.84
C PRO A 98 19.18 22.04 -19.98
N PRO A 99 17.85 22.04 -19.67
CA PRO A 99 17.21 23.12 -18.97
C PRO A 99 17.63 23.22 -17.50
N ALA A 100 17.28 24.33 -16.84
CA ALA A 100 17.37 24.45 -15.38
C ALA A 100 16.37 23.52 -14.68
N CYS A 101 16.56 23.27 -13.37
CA CYS A 101 15.53 22.67 -12.55
C CYS A 101 14.26 23.54 -12.57
N PHE A 102 13.11 22.91 -12.46
CA PHE A 102 11.86 23.57 -12.12
C PHE A 102 11.95 24.25 -10.74
N ALA A 103 11.00 25.13 -10.41
CA ALA A 103 10.93 25.75 -9.09
C ALA A 103 10.94 24.67 -7.99
N SER A 104 11.92 24.72 -7.09
CA SER A 104 12.17 23.67 -6.10
C SER A 104 12.25 24.26 -4.68
N PRO A 105 11.49 23.74 -3.70
CA PRO A 105 10.54 22.64 -3.83
C PRO A 105 9.25 23.03 -4.56
N SER A 106 8.66 22.08 -5.28
CA SER A 106 7.33 22.19 -5.89
C SER A 106 6.34 21.24 -5.20
N THR A 107 5.07 21.67 -5.17
CA THR A 107 3.97 20.90 -4.57
C THR A 107 2.87 20.66 -5.61
N PRO A 108 3.10 19.78 -6.59
CA PRO A 108 2.09 19.50 -7.61
C PRO A 108 0.88 18.82 -7.00
N ALA A 109 -0.31 19.25 -7.42
CA ALA A 109 -1.57 18.64 -6.98
C ALA A 109 -1.76 17.26 -7.64
N LEU A 110 -2.13 16.27 -6.85
CA LEU A 110 -2.44 14.94 -7.31
C LEU A 110 -3.95 14.79 -7.56
N PRO A 111 -4.36 14.14 -8.66
CA PRO A 111 -5.77 13.92 -8.94
C PRO A 111 -6.36 12.74 -8.15
N GLY A 112 -7.69 12.74 -8.01
CA GLY A 112 -8.46 11.63 -7.50
C GLY A 112 -8.08 11.20 -6.07
N GLN A 113 -7.95 9.92 -5.85
CA GLN A 113 -7.66 9.34 -4.53
C GLN A 113 -6.26 9.66 -3.99
N LEU A 114 -5.34 10.04 -4.85
CA LEU A 114 -4.00 10.45 -4.44
C LEU A 114 -3.97 11.90 -3.93
N GLY A 115 -5.01 12.70 -4.17
CA GLY A 115 -5.13 14.08 -3.72
C GLY A 115 -5.17 14.27 -2.20
N GLN A 116 -5.33 13.19 -1.44
CA GLN A 116 -5.22 13.21 0.03
C GLN A 116 -3.77 13.28 0.53
N PHE A 117 -2.78 13.03 -0.35
CA PHE A 117 -1.37 13.14 -0.02
C PHE A 117 -0.84 14.53 -0.37
N SER A 118 -0.04 15.10 0.55
CA SER A 118 0.79 16.25 0.26
C SER A 118 2.04 15.77 -0.45
N LEU A 119 2.26 16.28 -1.67
CA LEU A 119 3.41 15.93 -2.48
C LEU A 119 4.42 17.07 -2.48
N THR A 120 5.67 16.78 -2.18
CA THR A 120 6.78 17.73 -2.28
C THR A 120 7.85 17.15 -3.19
N VAL A 121 8.20 17.88 -4.24
CA VAL A 121 9.20 17.46 -5.22
C VAL A 121 10.33 18.48 -5.24
N SER A 122 11.56 18.02 -5.05
CA SER A 122 12.77 18.84 -5.13
C SER A 122 13.68 18.36 -6.25
N CYS A 123 14.43 19.30 -6.83
CA CYS A 123 15.36 19.04 -7.92
C CYS A 123 16.69 19.75 -7.64
N THR A 124 17.79 19.02 -7.84
CA THR A 124 19.15 19.55 -7.85
C THR A 124 19.81 19.17 -9.15
N ARG A 125 20.41 20.13 -9.84
CA ARG A 125 21.04 19.95 -11.15
C ARG A 125 22.56 20.02 -11.07
N TYR A 126 23.23 19.21 -11.85
CA TYR A 126 24.68 19.18 -12.00
C TYR A 126 25.08 19.27 -13.50
N PRO A 127 26.00 20.18 -13.89
CA PRO A 127 26.51 21.26 -13.06
C PRO A 127 25.40 22.21 -12.64
N GLY A 128 25.58 22.96 -11.55
CA GLY A 128 24.58 23.90 -11.03
C GLY A 128 24.13 24.93 -12.04
N ASN A 129 22.95 25.50 -11.86
CA ASN A 129 22.38 26.47 -12.80
C ASN A 129 23.26 27.73 -13.02
N SER A 130 24.08 28.07 -12.01
CA SER A 130 25.03 29.20 -12.08
C SER A 130 26.41 28.86 -12.63
N ALA A 131 26.66 27.60 -12.96
CA ALA A 131 27.92 27.17 -13.57
C ALA A 131 28.04 27.73 -15.02
N SER A 132 29.27 27.94 -15.47
CA SER A 132 29.54 28.39 -16.85
C SER A 132 30.72 27.57 -17.42
N PRO A 133 30.44 26.65 -18.35
CA PRO A 133 29.13 26.27 -18.89
C PRO A 133 28.27 25.54 -17.84
N ASN A 134 26.95 25.65 -18.02
CA ASN A 134 25.99 24.98 -17.14
C ASN A 134 25.62 23.56 -17.62
N TYR A 135 26.52 22.89 -18.30
CA TYR A 135 26.42 21.51 -18.79
C TYR A 135 27.82 20.88 -18.83
N TYR A 136 27.87 19.58 -18.81
CA TYR A 136 29.07 18.83 -19.14
C TYR A 136 29.14 18.65 -20.67
N GLU A 137 30.31 18.77 -21.22
CA GLU A 137 30.57 18.47 -22.65
C GLU A 137 31.15 17.06 -22.77
N GLU A 138 30.48 16.22 -23.52
CA GLU A 138 30.90 14.87 -23.86
C GLU A 138 30.98 14.76 -25.39
N ALA A 139 32.15 14.84 -25.95
CA ALA A 139 32.39 15.02 -27.39
C ALA A 139 31.71 16.32 -27.92
N SER A 140 30.59 16.21 -28.63
CA SER A 140 29.78 17.36 -29.07
C SER A 140 28.48 17.49 -28.32
N LEU A 141 28.23 16.59 -27.36
CA LEU A 141 26.96 16.51 -26.62
C LEU A 141 26.99 17.38 -25.36
N ARG A 142 25.84 17.94 -25.00
CA ARG A 142 25.67 18.72 -23.79
C ARG A 142 24.81 17.95 -22.81
N VAL A 143 25.41 17.57 -21.68
CA VAL A 143 24.80 16.68 -20.68
C VAL A 143 24.60 17.41 -19.36
N ALA A 144 23.47 17.18 -18.73
CA ALA A 144 23.25 17.55 -17.34
C ALA A 144 22.58 16.40 -16.58
N VAL A 145 22.90 16.32 -15.29
CA VAL A 145 22.37 15.32 -14.37
C VAL A 145 21.48 16.01 -13.36
N TYR A 146 20.33 15.40 -13.07
CA TYR A 146 19.35 15.92 -12.14
C TYR A 146 19.10 14.89 -11.05
N ASP A 147 19.26 15.27 -9.80
CA ASP A 147 18.80 14.52 -8.64
C ASP A 147 17.43 15.03 -8.24
N VAL A 148 16.43 14.17 -8.37
CA VAL A 148 15.02 14.48 -8.04
C VAL A 148 14.64 13.66 -6.82
N THR A 149 14.08 14.33 -5.82
CA THR A 149 13.51 13.71 -4.63
C THR A 149 12.04 14.07 -4.55
N SER A 150 11.20 13.05 -4.49
CA SER A 150 9.74 13.17 -4.35
C SER A 150 9.30 12.55 -3.04
N THR A 151 8.64 13.33 -2.19
CA THR A 151 8.13 12.93 -0.88
C THR A 151 6.63 13.12 -0.84
N ALA A 152 5.90 12.03 -0.57
CA ALA A 152 4.46 12.04 -0.36
C ALA A 152 4.15 11.76 1.11
N THR A 153 3.35 12.64 1.73
CA THR A 153 2.97 12.55 3.14
C THR A 153 1.47 12.61 3.31
N GLN A 154 0.95 11.91 4.31
CA GLN A 154 -0.43 12.02 4.77
C GLN A 154 -0.47 11.91 6.29
N GLY A 155 -1.38 12.67 6.92
CA GLY A 155 -1.50 12.74 8.38
C GLY A 155 -0.48 13.68 9.02
N THR A 156 -0.39 13.60 10.34
CA THR A 156 0.53 14.44 11.14
C THR A 156 1.68 13.57 11.67
N PRO A 157 2.95 14.01 11.55
CA PRO A 157 4.08 13.27 12.10
C PRO A 157 3.87 12.89 13.57
N GLY A 158 4.05 11.61 13.88
CA GLY A 158 3.84 11.06 15.23
C GLY A 158 2.42 10.54 15.50
N ALA A 159 1.46 10.77 14.62
CA ALA A 159 0.13 10.15 14.71
C ALA A 159 0.16 8.71 14.16
N ALA A 160 -0.77 7.87 14.61
CA ALA A 160 -0.84 6.46 14.22
C ALA A 160 -1.21 6.25 12.74
N ASP A 161 -1.80 7.26 12.12
CA ASP A 161 -2.22 7.28 10.70
C ASP A 161 -1.21 8.02 9.80
N TYR A 162 -0.07 8.47 10.37
CA TYR A 162 0.96 9.12 9.57
C TYR A 162 1.64 8.14 8.63
N VAL A 163 1.71 8.50 7.37
CA VAL A 163 2.47 7.76 6.37
C VAL A 163 3.29 8.73 5.52
N GLU A 164 4.53 8.34 5.28
CA GLU A 164 5.46 9.04 4.40
C GLU A 164 6.16 8.05 3.50
N ARG A 165 6.33 8.43 2.23
CA ARG A 165 7.17 7.70 1.28
C ARG A 165 7.98 8.70 0.48
N GLN A 166 9.27 8.40 0.35
CA GLN A 166 10.21 9.20 -0.43
C GLN A 166 10.83 8.32 -1.52
N ILE A 167 10.91 8.87 -2.72
CA ILE A 167 11.60 8.29 -3.86
C ILE A 167 12.63 9.29 -4.34
N GLN A 168 13.85 8.82 -4.53
CA GLN A 168 14.92 9.60 -5.12
C GLN A 168 15.36 8.95 -6.41
N VAL A 169 15.49 9.76 -7.47
CA VAL A 169 15.94 9.30 -8.78
C VAL A 169 16.96 10.26 -9.34
N ARG A 170 17.85 9.72 -10.16
CA ARG A 170 18.79 10.50 -10.96
C ARG A 170 18.39 10.40 -12.42
N ILE A 171 18.25 11.57 -13.06
CA ILE A 171 17.85 11.72 -14.45
C ILE A 171 19.01 12.37 -15.18
N GLU A 172 19.40 11.80 -16.30
CA GLU A 172 20.35 12.40 -17.21
C GLU A 172 19.59 12.94 -18.42
N GLN A 173 19.94 14.16 -18.82
CA GLN A 173 19.42 14.75 -20.04
C GLN A 173 20.58 15.16 -20.93
N CYS A 174 20.56 14.67 -22.15
CA CYS A 174 21.52 14.98 -23.20
C CYS A 174 20.86 15.81 -24.28
N LYS A 175 21.58 16.82 -24.79
CA LYS A 175 21.24 17.61 -25.97
C LYS A 175 22.40 17.61 -26.95
N ASP A 176 22.10 17.32 -28.22
CA ASP A 176 23.04 17.47 -29.32
C ASP A 176 22.76 18.78 -30.06
N PRO A 177 23.62 19.81 -29.93
CA PRO A 177 23.41 21.09 -30.61
C PRO A 177 23.49 20.99 -32.13
N ASN A 178 24.06 19.89 -32.67
CA ASN A 178 24.19 19.64 -34.12
C ASN A 178 23.02 18.82 -34.67
N ALA A 179 22.16 18.28 -33.82
CA ALA A 179 20.98 17.53 -34.26
C ALA A 179 19.94 18.47 -34.87
N SER A 180 19.04 17.90 -35.68
CA SER A 180 17.95 18.65 -36.27
C SER A 180 16.94 19.13 -35.24
N ALA A 181 16.51 20.39 -35.38
CA ALA A 181 15.33 20.87 -34.63
C ALA A 181 14.10 19.99 -34.94
N PRO A 182 13.13 19.87 -33.99
CA PRO A 182 13.00 20.68 -32.81
C PRO A 182 13.64 20.09 -31.53
N GLY A 183 14.05 18.84 -31.48
CA GLY A 183 14.34 18.20 -30.21
C GLY A 183 15.77 18.32 -29.69
N TYR A 184 16.75 18.38 -30.57
CA TYR A 184 18.17 18.30 -30.19
C TYR A 184 18.47 17.14 -29.23
N VAL A 185 17.74 16.04 -29.37
CA VAL A 185 17.90 14.86 -28.52
C VAL A 185 19.12 14.07 -29.01
N CYS A 186 19.94 13.59 -28.08
CA CYS A 186 21.04 12.70 -28.42
C CYS A 186 20.49 11.36 -28.96
N GLN A 187 21.12 10.84 -30.01
CA GLN A 187 20.84 9.53 -30.61
C GLN A 187 21.92 8.54 -30.23
#